data_a195a7b5a94a3a4891c099428a2e6144
#
_entry.id   a195a7b5a94a3a4891c099428a2e6144
#
_cell.length_a   1.000
_cell.length_b   1.000
_cell.length_c   1.000
_cell.angle_alpha   90.00
_cell.angle_beta   90.00
_cell.angle_gamma   90.00
#
_symmetry.space_group_name_H-M   'P 1'
#
loop_
_entity.id
_entity.type
_entity.pdbx_description
1 polymer ?
#
loop_
_entity_poly.entity_id
_entity_poly.type
_entity_poly.pdbx_seq_one_letter_code
_entity_poly.pdbx_strand_id
1 'polypeptide(L)'
;MQQIGAIALLAIVGLLFTPSLVLAHHPFGGETPTTAVEAFLSGLGHPIIGLDHLAFVITAGLLAAVVRRGLSIPIAFVIASLAGTGIHVMELALPAPEFFIAASVLLFGILLA
;
A
#
# COMPACT_ATOMS: atom_id res chain seq x y z
N MET A 1 -11.26 -25.34 -6.91
CA MET A 1 -10.68 -24.48 -5.85
C MET A 1 -9.14 -24.46 -5.87
N GLN A 2 -8.44 -25.58 -6.02
CA GLN A 2 -6.96 -25.61 -6.06
C GLN A 2 -6.35 -24.80 -7.22
N GLN A 3 -6.96 -24.76 -8.39
CA GLN A 3 -6.44 -24.01 -9.54
C GLN A 3 -6.52 -22.48 -9.36
N ILE A 4 -7.56 -22.01 -8.69
CA ILE A 4 -7.72 -20.57 -8.41
C ILE A 4 -6.64 -20.09 -7.44
N GLY A 5 -6.32 -20.91 -6.44
CA GLY A 5 -5.24 -20.62 -5.49
C GLY A 5 -3.86 -20.57 -6.17
N ALA A 6 -3.58 -21.49 -7.09
CA ALA A 6 -2.32 -21.52 -7.83
C ALA A 6 -2.17 -20.30 -8.76
N ILE A 7 -3.23 -19.90 -9.44
CA ILE A 7 -3.24 -18.72 -10.32
C ILE A 7 -3.04 -17.44 -9.49
N ALA A 8 -3.73 -17.32 -8.36
CA ALA A 8 -3.58 -16.19 -7.45
C ALA A 8 -2.14 -16.11 -6.90
N LEU A 9 -1.56 -17.25 -6.50
CA LEU A 9 -0.18 -17.30 -6.04
C LEU A 9 0.83 -16.92 -7.12
N LEU A 10 0.66 -17.40 -8.35
CA LEU A 10 1.51 -17.04 -9.49
C LEU A 10 1.38 -15.56 -9.86
N ALA A 11 0.17 -15.00 -9.77
CA ALA A 11 -0.05 -13.58 -10.01
C ALA A 11 0.65 -12.72 -8.94
N ILE A 12 0.56 -13.10 -7.67
CA ILE A 12 1.22 -12.42 -6.55
C ILE A 12 2.75 -12.53 -6.69
N VAL A 13 3.27 -13.72 -6.97
CA VAL A 13 4.70 -13.94 -7.22
C VAL A 13 5.16 -13.14 -8.44
N GLY A 14 4.40 -13.13 -9.53
CA GLY A 14 4.67 -12.31 -10.71
C GLY A 14 4.73 -10.81 -10.38
N LEU A 15 3.80 -10.31 -9.57
CA LEU A 15 3.78 -8.90 -9.13
C LEU A 15 4.99 -8.53 -8.26
N LEU A 16 5.44 -9.46 -7.40
CA LEU A 16 6.59 -9.26 -6.52
C LEU A 16 7.94 -9.29 -7.25
N PHE A 17 8.00 -9.99 -8.39
CA PHE A 17 9.24 -10.15 -9.18
C PHE A 17 9.27 -9.35 -10.49
N THR A 18 8.21 -8.63 -10.84
CA THR A 18 8.31 -7.63 -11.92
C THR A 18 9.08 -6.44 -11.35
N PRO A 19 10.31 -6.15 -11.84
CA PRO A 19 10.94 -4.87 -11.58
C PRO A 19 10.13 -3.83 -12.35
N SER A 20 9.08 -3.30 -11.75
CA SER A 20 8.53 -2.06 -12.21
C SER A 20 9.68 -1.06 -12.07
N LEU A 21 10.07 -0.42 -13.18
CA LEU A 21 10.74 0.87 -13.10
C LEU A 21 9.89 1.69 -12.12
N VAL A 22 10.39 1.87 -10.91
CA VAL A 22 9.75 2.69 -9.90
C VAL A 22 9.88 4.13 -10.36
N LEU A 23 9.15 4.47 -11.38
CA LEU A 23 8.65 5.81 -11.55
C LEU A 23 7.74 5.96 -10.33
N ALA A 24 8.27 6.61 -9.29
CA ALA A 24 7.52 6.92 -8.09
C ALA A 24 6.11 7.31 -8.53
N HIS A 25 5.09 6.58 -8.09
CA HIS A 25 3.72 6.67 -8.58
C HIS A 25 3.10 8.03 -8.25
N HIS A 26 3.74 9.10 -8.74
CA HIS A 26 3.32 10.46 -8.54
C HIS A 26 2.38 10.87 -9.68
N PRO A 27 1.20 11.40 -9.38
CA PRO A 27 0.24 11.89 -10.38
C PRO A 27 0.83 12.94 -11.35
N PHE A 28 1.93 13.59 -10.96
CA PHE A 28 2.63 14.64 -11.72
C PHE A 28 3.95 14.17 -12.33
N GLY A 29 4.01 12.93 -12.82
CA GLY A 29 5.17 12.42 -13.57
C GLY A 29 6.45 12.24 -12.74
N GLY A 30 6.36 12.16 -11.41
CA GLY A 30 7.50 11.98 -10.52
C GLY A 30 8.10 13.28 -9.99
N GLU A 31 7.55 14.43 -10.36
CA GLU A 31 7.99 15.71 -9.82
C GLU A 31 7.50 15.94 -8.39
N THR A 32 8.31 16.62 -7.60
CA THR A 32 7.93 16.99 -6.23
C THR A 32 6.84 18.07 -6.25
N PRO A 33 5.71 17.90 -5.53
CA PRO A 33 4.66 18.90 -5.45
C PRO A 33 5.19 20.23 -4.96
N THR A 34 4.86 21.32 -5.66
CA THR A 34 5.30 22.68 -5.34
C THR A 34 4.24 23.49 -4.62
N THR A 35 2.99 23.07 -4.69
CA THR A 35 1.85 23.73 -4.04
C THR A 35 1.13 22.77 -3.09
N ALA A 36 0.40 23.33 -2.11
CA ALA A 36 -0.41 22.53 -1.18
C ALA A 36 -1.49 21.71 -1.89
N VAL A 37 -2.04 22.24 -3.00
CA VAL A 37 -3.06 21.54 -3.81
C VAL A 37 -2.43 20.34 -4.52
N GLU A 38 -1.27 20.52 -5.15
CA GLU A 38 -0.52 19.42 -5.78
C GLU A 38 -0.13 18.35 -4.76
N ALA A 39 0.35 18.76 -3.57
CA ALA A 39 0.70 17.83 -2.50
C ALA A 39 -0.53 17.03 -2.04
N PHE A 40 -1.68 17.68 -1.88
CA PHE A 40 -2.93 17.02 -1.51
C PHE A 40 -3.40 16.03 -2.59
N LEU A 41 -3.40 16.44 -3.87
CA LEU A 41 -3.80 15.59 -4.98
C LEU A 41 -2.82 14.43 -5.19
N SER A 42 -1.53 14.67 -4.99
CA SER A 42 -0.49 13.64 -5.04
C SER A 42 -0.70 12.57 -3.96
N GLY A 43 -0.95 13.01 -2.72
CA GLY A 43 -1.22 12.12 -1.60
C GLY A 43 -2.52 11.32 -1.78
N LEU A 44 -3.56 11.94 -2.33
CA LEU A 44 -4.84 11.26 -2.60
C LEU A 44 -4.74 10.30 -3.79
N GLY A 45 -3.98 10.68 -4.82
CA GLY A 45 -3.80 9.85 -6.02
C GLY A 45 -2.85 8.67 -5.80
N HIS A 46 -1.87 8.81 -4.94
CA HIS A 46 -0.83 7.81 -4.71
C HIS A 46 -1.37 6.40 -4.42
N PRO A 47 -2.30 6.19 -3.46
CA PRO A 47 -2.85 4.86 -3.19
C PRO A 47 -3.76 4.32 -4.31
N ILE A 48 -4.20 5.15 -5.25
CA ILE A 48 -5.02 4.72 -6.38
C ILE A 48 -4.14 4.30 -7.56
N ILE A 49 -3.03 5.00 -7.77
CA ILE A 49 -2.10 4.76 -8.89
C ILE A 49 -1.18 3.57 -8.59
N GLY A 50 -0.75 3.41 -7.33
CA GLY A 50 0.03 2.26 -6.88
C GLY A 50 -0.88 1.05 -6.64
N LEU A 51 -0.82 0.03 -7.52
CA LEU A 51 -1.66 -1.16 -7.42
C LEU A 51 -1.45 -1.94 -6.12
N ASP A 52 -0.24 -1.96 -5.60
CA ASP A 52 0.13 -2.53 -4.31
C ASP A 52 -0.53 -1.77 -3.14
N HIS A 53 -0.48 -0.44 -3.17
CA HIS A 53 -1.14 0.42 -2.19
C HIS A 53 -2.67 0.29 -2.27
N LEU A 54 -3.22 0.24 -3.49
CA LEU A 54 -4.65 0.04 -3.70
C LEU A 54 -5.09 -1.32 -3.15
N ALA A 55 -4.35 -2.39 -3.46
CA ALA A 55 -4.63 -3.73 -2.94
C ALA A 55 -4.58 -3.75 -1.41
N PHE A 56 -3.59 -3.07 -0.80
CA PHE A 56 -3.50 -2.93 0.65
C PHE A 56 -4.72 -2.23 1.25
N VAL A 57 -5.12 -1.08 0.70
CA VAL A 57 -6.27 -0.30 1.21
C VAL A 57 -7.57 -1.11 1.11
N ILE A 58 -7.79 -1.81 -0.02
CA ILE A 58 -8.96 -2.66 -0.22
C ILE A 58 -8.96 -3.83 0.79
N THR A 59 -7.84 -4.54 0.93
CA THR A 59 -7.75 -5.69 1.84
C THR A 59 -7.88 -5.29 3.29
N ALA A 60 -7.30 -4.15 3.69
CA ALA A 60 -7.46 -3.59 5.02
C ALA A 60 -8.93 -3.19 5.31
N GLY A 61 -9.63 -2.62 4.32
CA GLY A 61 -11.04 -2.29 4.40
C GLY A 61 -11.93 -3.54 4.54
N LEU A 62 -11.67 -4.59 3.76
CA LEU A 62 -12.35 -5.87 3.85
C LEU A 62 -12.12 -6.54 5.21
N LEU A 63 -10.87 -6.54 5.69
CA LEU A 63 -10.55 -7.07 7.01
C LEU A 63 -11.28 -6.31 8.11
N ALA A 64 -11.35 -4.99 8.02
CA ALA A 64 -12.10 -4.15 8.96
C ALA A 64 -13.60 -4.48 8.99
N ALA A 65 -14.17 -4.84 7.82
CA ALA A 65 -15.57 -5.23 7.70
C ALA A 65 -15.85 -6.61 8.30
N VAL A 66 -14.92 -7.57 8.14
CA VAL A 66 -15.07 -8.95 8.62
C VAL A 66 -14.76 -9.06 10.11
N VAL A 67 -13.72 -8.40 10.59
CA VAL A 67 -13.36 -8.37 12.00
C VAL A 67 -14.21 -7.30 12.69
N ARG A 68 -14.98 -7.68 13.72
CA ARG A 68 -15.91 -6.81 14.47
C ARG A 68 -15.25 -5.58 15.15
N ARG A 69 -14.12 -5.11 14.65
CA ARG A 69 -13.39 -3.94 15.17
C ARG A 69 -13.61 -2.67 14.33
N GLY A 70 -14.40 -2.75 13.25
CA GLY A 70 -14.88 -1.61 12.48
C GLY A 70 -13.77 -0.62 12.10
N LEU A 71 -13.93 0.63 12.48
CA LEU A 71 -13.02 1.72 12.11
C LEU A 71 -11.64 1.70 12.79
N SER A 72 -11.40 0.83 13.78
CA SER A 72 -10.10 0.80 14.49
C SER A 72 -8.93 0.43 13.56
N ILE A 73 -9.17 -0.43 12.56
CA ILE A 73 -8.13 -0.85 11.60
C ILE A 73 -7.73 0.31 10.67
N PRO A 74 -8.65 0.97 9.95
CA PRO A 74 -8.28 2.11 9.12
C PRO A 74 -7.74 3.30 9.93
N ILE A 75 -8.23 3.55 11.13
CA ILE A 75 -7.70 4.61 12.00
C ILE A 75 -6.25 4.28 12.42
N ALA A 76 -5.98 3.05 12.85
CA ALA A 76 -4.63 2.62 13.20
C ALA A 76 -3.67 2.73 12.00
N PHE A 77 -4.16 2.39 10.80
CA PHE A 77 -3.39 2.56 9.57
C PHE A 77 -3.03 4.03 9.30
N VAL A 78 -4.00 4.94 9.39
CA VAL A 78 -3.76 6.38 9.19
C VAL A 78 -2.74 6.91 10.20
N ILE A 79 -2.89 6.55 11.48
CA ILE A 79 -1.93 6.96 12.54
C ILE A 79 -0.53 6.41 12.25
N ALA A 80 -0.42 5.13 11.88
CA ALA A 80 0.87 4.51 11.55
C ALA A 80 1.50 5.16 10.30
N SER A 81 0.70 5.50 9.29
CA SER A 81 1.17 6.19 8.09
C SER A 81 1.70 7.59 8.40
N LEU A 82 1.00 8.36 9.25
CA LEU A 82 1.46 9.67 9.69
C LEU A 82 2.76 9.57 10.50
N ALA A 83 2.87 8.59 11.39
CA ALA A 83 4.08 8.32 12.14
C ALA A 83 5.25 7.93 11.22
N GLY A 84 5.01 7.05 10.25
CA GLY A 84 6.00 6.64 9.25
C GLY A 84 6.48 7.82 8.39
N THR A 85 5.56 8.68 7.95
CA THR A 85 5.90 9.90 7.24
C THR A 85 6.74 10.83 8.10
N GLY A 86 6.39 10.99 9.38
CA GLY A 86 7.18 11.79 10.33
C GLY A 86 8.61 11.26 10.50
N ILE A 87 8.77 9.95 10.61
CA ILE A 87 10.09 9.29 10.68
C ILE A 87 10.89 9.53 9.40
N HIS A 88 10.24 9.42 8.23
CA HIS A 88 10.89 9.64 6.95
C HIS A 88 11.36 11.10 6.77
N VAL A 89 10.55 12.07 7.18
CA VAL A 89 10.94 13.49 7.17
C VAL A 89 12.15 13.79 8.07
N MET A 90 12.35 12.96 9.09
CA MET A 90 13.55 13.03 9.95
C MET A 90 14.78 12.33 9.32
N GLU A 91 14.73 12.00 8.04
CA GLU A 91 15.78 11.29 7.28
C GLU A 91 16.11 9.88 7.81
N LEU A 92 15.24 9.31 8.62
CA LEU A 92 15.31 7.94 9.10
C LEU A 92 14.61 7.02 8.09
N ALA A 93 15.29 6.72 6.98
CA ALA A 93 14.73 5.85 5.95
C ALA A 93 14.68 4.39 6.42
N LEU A 94 13.51 3.77 6.29
CA LEU A 94 13.40 2.32 6.47
C LEU A 94 14.04 1.61 5.25
N PRO A 95 14.85 0.56 5.46
CA PRO A 95 15.36 -0.22 4.35
C PRO A 95 14.22 -0.99 3.66
N ALA A 96 14.22 -0.99 2.33
CA ALA A 96 13.29 -1.76 1.48
C ALA A 96 11.80 -1.57 1.85
N PRO A 97 11.23 -0.36 1.79
CA PRO A 97 9.84 -0.09 2.15
C PRO A 97 8.85 -0.92 1.31
N GLU A 98 9.15 -1.16 0.03
CA GLU A 98 8.32 -1.97 -0.87
C GLU A 98 8.17 -3.42 -0.38
N PHE A 99 9.20 -3.97 0.24
CA PHE A 99 9.13 -5.31 0.84
C PHE A 99 8.10 -5.37 1.98
N PHE A 100 8.08 -4.35 2.85
CA PHE A 100 7.10 -4.28 3.95
C PHE A 100 5.67 -4.10 3.44
N ILE A 101 5.49 -3.32 2.37
CA ILE A 101 4.17 -3.13 1.73
C ILE A 101 3.70 -4.46 1.14
N ALA A 102 4.53 -5.13 0.34
CA ALA A 102 4.19 -6.41 -0.27
C ALA A 102 3.90 -7.49 0.78
N ALA A 103 4.72 -7.57 1.84
CA ALA A 103 4.52 -8.49 2.95
C ALA A 103 3.20 -8.22 3.70
N SER A 104 2.82 -6.96 3.88
CA SER A 104 1.55 -6.59 4.53
C SER A 104 0.33 -6.98 3.68
N VAL A 105 0.38 -6.79 2.36
CA VAL A 105 -0.68 -7.23 1.43
C VAL A 105 -0.84 -8.74 1.48
N LEU A 106 0.28 -9.49 1.44
CA LEU A 106 0.27 -10.93 1.54
C LEU A 106 -0.33 -11.40 2.88
N LEU A 107 0.10 -10.80 4.00
CA LEU A 107 -0.42 -11.12 5.32
C LEU A 107 -1.93 -10.90 5.41
N PHE A 108 -2.43 -9.76 4.93
CA PHE A 108 -3.87 -9.48 4.93
C PHE A 108 -4.64 -10.42 4.01
N GLY A 109 -4.08 -10.78 2.85
CA GLY A 109 -4.65 -11.78 1.98
C GLY A 109 -4.79 -13.15 2.66
N ILE A 110 -3.77 -13.58 3.41
CA ILE A 110 -3.82 -14.83 4.20
C ILE A 110 -4.87 -14.76 5.32
N LEU A 111 -4.98 -13.61 5.99
CA LEU A 111 -5.96 -13.44 7.08
C LEU A 111 -7.41 -13.40 6.59
N LEU A 112 -7.63 -13.10 5.31
CA LEU A 112 -8.95 -13.08 4.68
C LEU A 112 -9.34 -14.40 4.01
N ALA A 113 -8.39 -15.32 3.79
CA ALA A 113 -8.61 -16.63 3.15
C ALA A 113 -9.21 -17.66 4.11
#